data_d82d885f9dd77c39aceb3be4675f7cbc
#
_entry.id   d82d885f9dd77c39aceb3be4675f7cbc
#
_cell.length_a   1.000
_cell.length_b   1.000
_cell.length_c   1.000
_cell.angle_alpha   90.00
_cell.angle_beta   90.00
_cell.angle_gamma   90.00
#
_symmetry.space_group_name_H-M   'P 1'
#
loop_
_entity.id
_entity.type
_entity.pdbx_description
1 polymer ?
#
loop_
_entity_poly.entity_id
_entity_poly.type
_entity_poly.pdbx_seq_one_letter_code
_entity_poly.pdbx_strand_id
1 'polypeptide(L)'
;YMSIDAPEATIVKSDNSHKVCVIWTASNCYATLNGRSYTSGTWIEQEGEYTFVITNDANRSTTYKFTVDHYYARYSMIAPTCTQKGYTIYKCTGCGDSYDGDFIEAKGHDYESKIVKPTCTAQGYTRYTCKTCGNTYTDHFVEAEGHKYGEWTTVKEPTCVDLGKDERTCSVCSYVDERDTDALGHSYKDIVVDPSCTERGNTIHECERCGHTYTDSYTDATGHDFGEWTSLTK
;
A
#
# COMPACT_ATOMS: atom_id res chain seq x y z
N TYR A 1 24.85 -26.36 79.07
CA TYR A 1 23.90 -25.40 79.66
C TYR A 1 22.82 -25.10 78.56
N MET A 2 21.60 -25.58 78.76
CA MET A 2 20.45 -25.14 77.93
C MET A 2 20.15 -23.71 78.36
N SER A 3 20.16 -22.78 77.39
CA SER A 3 19.65 -21.44 77.65
C SER A 3 18.15 -21.51 77.85
N ILE A 4 17.64 -21.04 78.98
CA ILE A 4 16.22 -21.00 79.28
C ILE A 4 15.55 -19.75 78.62
N ASP A 5 16.36 -18.85 78.09
CA ASP A 5 15.85 -17.61 77.44
C ASP A 5 15.54 -17.88 76.00
N ALA A 6 14.58 -17.14 75.47
CA ALA A 6 14.22 -17.19 74.07
C ALA A 6 15.39 -16.69 73.20
N PRO A 7 15.73 -17.32 72.08
CA PRO A 7 16.84 -16.93 71.25
C PRO A 7 16.57 -15.58 70.55
N GLU A 8 17.65 -14.82 70.35
CA GLU A 8 17.60 -13.54 69.63
C GLU A 8 18.22 -13.66 68.24
N ALA A 9 17.73 -12.85 67.33
CA ALA A 9 18.23 -12.71 65.98
C ALA A 9 18.30 -11.23 65.57
N THR A 10 19.19 -10.93 64.65
CA THR A 10 19.34 -9.56 64.11
C THR A 10 18.86 -9.54 62.65
N ILE A 11 17.98 -8.58 62.34
CA ILE A 11 17.56 -8.31 60.97
C ILE A 11 18.58 -7.35 60.36
N VAL A 12 19.22 -7.78 59.28
CA VAL A 12 20.20 -6.99 58.51
C VAL A 12 19.55 -6.59 57.20
N LYS A 13 19.52 -5.30 56.91
CA LYS A 13 19.04 -4.74 55.64
C LYS A 13 20.26 -4.38 54.78
N SER A 14 20.15 -4.62 53.46
CA SER A 14 21.13 -4.08 52.51
C SER A 14 21.03 -2.54 52.43
N ASP A 15 22.07 -1.91 51.91
CA ASP A 15 22.17 -0.44 51.83
C ASP A 15 20.97 0.25 51.19
N ASN A 16 20.30 -0.46 50.28
CA ASN A 16 19.09 0.07 49.57
C ASN A 16 17.78 -0.59 50.03
N SER A 17 17.79 -1.29 51.18
CA SER A 17 16.62 -1.94 51.81
C SER A 17 15.86 -2.97 50.96
N HIS A 18 16.35 -3.33 49.77
CA HIS A 18 15.70 -4.27 48.86
C HIS A 18 16.07 -5.75 49.12
N LYS A 19 16.97 -5.99 50.04
CA LYS A 19 17.35 -7.33 50.56
C LYS A 19 17.42 -7.29 52.08
N VAL A 20 16.88 -8.32 52.66
CA VAL A 20 16.94 -8.52 54.12
C VAL A 20 17.50 -9.90 54.39
N CYS A 21 18.37 -10.04 55.36
CA CYS A 21 18.69 -11.34 55.93
C CYS A 21 18.54 -11.31 57.45
N VAL A 22 18.34 -12.46 58.03
CA VAL A 22 18.28 -12.61 59.47
C VAL A 22 19.44 -13.46 59.92
N ILE A 23 20.21 -12.96 60.90
CA ILE A 23 21.40 -13.64 61.44
C ILE A 23 21.23 -13.89 62.93
N TRP A 24 21.72 -14.99 63.39
CA TRP A 24 21.83 -15.34 64.82
C TRP A 24 23.11 -16.13 65.09
N THR A 25 23.57 -16.08 66.29
CA THR A 25 24.80 -16.74 66.74
C THR A 25 24.54 -17.86 67.75
N ALA A 26 23.33 -17.99 68.27
CA ALA A 26 22.97 -19.00 69.22
C ALA A 26 23.11 -20.40 68.61
N SER A 27 23.86 -21.32 69.33
CA SER A 27 23.87 -22.72 68.94
C SER A 27 22.59 -23.44 69.35
N ASN A 28 22.28 -24.55 68.69
CA ASN A 28 21.10 -25.38 68.98
C ASN A 28 19.75 -24.63 68.79
N CYS A 29 19.69 -23.80 67.77
CA CYS A 29 18.46 -23.11 67.34
C CYS A 29 18.09 -23.52 65.90
N TYR A 30 16.80 -23.57 65.65
CA TYR A 30 16.27 -23.70 64.29
C TYR A 30 15.34 -22.52 64.02
N ALA A 31 15.27 -22.13 62.78
CA ALA A 31 14.45 -20.98 62.39
C ALA A 31 13.54 -21.27 61.16
N THR A 32 12.43 -20.59 61.11
CA THR A 32 11.52 -20.61 59.97
C THR A 32 11.22 -19.19 59.48
N LEU A 33 11.05 -19.07 58.18
CA LEU A 33 10.56 -17.86 57.50
C LEU A 33 9.23 -18.21 56.81
N ASN A 34 8.16 -17.53 57.20
CA ASN A 34 6.80 -17.87 56.74
C ASN A 34 6.48 -19.39 56.85
N GLY A 35 6.95 -20.02 57.96
CA GLY A 35 6.74 -21.43 58.25
C GLY A 35 7.67 -22.40 57.51
N ARG A 36 8.59 -21.94 56.66
CA ARG A 36 9.58 -22.76 55.97
C ARG A 36 10.95 -22.64 56.65
N SER A 37 11.75 -23.70 56.67
CA SER A 37 13.08 -23.67 57.23
C SER A 37 13.93 -22.57 56.64
N TYR A 38 14.66 -21.84 57.49
CA TYR A 38 15.50 -20.72 57.10
C TYR A 38 16.91 -20.87 57.69
N THR A 39 17.93 -20.56 56.86
CA THR A 39 19.34 -20.60 57.24
C THR A 39 19.84 -19.20 57.56
N SER A 40 20.56 -19.03 58.69
CA SER A 40 21.12 -17.77 59.10
C SER A 40 21.98 -17.12 58.02
N GLY A 41 21.73 -15.84 57.74
CA GLY A 41 22.48 -15.09 56.75
C GLY A 41 22.00 -15.26 55.29
N THR A 42 20.95 -16.05 55.04
CA THR A 42 20.38 -16.14 53.67
C THR A 42 19.66 -14.83 53.34
N TRP A 43 19.98 -14.23 52.18
CA TRP A 43 19.34 -13.03 51.72
C TRP A 43 17.94 -13.33 51.17
N ILE A 44 16.96 -12.50 51.54
CA ILE A 44 15.58 -12.50 51.07
C ILE A 44 15.47 -11.31 50.13
N GLU A 45 15.23 -11.57 48.84
CA GLU A 45 15.18 -10.54 47.79
C GLU A 45 13.76 -10.31 47.24
N GLN A 46 12.86 -11.22 47.52
CA GLN A 46 11.48 -11.12 47.05
C GLN A 46 10.72 -10.12 47.94
N GLU A 47 10.03 -9.17 47.29
CA GLU A 47 9.13 -8.25 47.96
C GLU A 47 8.02 -8.99 48.72
N GLY A 48 7.71 -8.49 49.89
CA GLY A 48 6.65 -9.04 50.70
C GLY A 48 6.80 -8.83 52.19
N GLU A 49 5.81 -9.29 52.94
CA GLU A 49 5.81 -9.35 54.37
C GLU A 49 6.29 -10.71 54.85
N TYR A 50 7.20 -10.69 55.81
CA TYR A 50 7.83 -11.88 56.34
C TYR A 50 7.65 -12.00 57.83
N THR A 51 7.35 -13.24 58.28
CA THR A 51 7.33 -13.64 59.68
C THR A 51 8.46 -14.64 59.88
N PHE A 52 9.48 -14.23 60.64
CA PHE A 52 10.60 -15.04 61.03
C PHE A 52 10.44 -15.50 62.45
N VAL A 53 10.63 -16.81 62.70
CA VAL A 53 10.53 -17.41 64.03
C VAL A 53 11.80 -18.21 64.27
N ILE A 54 12.50 -17.94 65.40
CA ILE A 54 13.64 -18.71 65.87
C ILE A 54 13.29 -19.40 67.16
N THR A 55 13.63 -20.67 67.27
CA THR A 55 13.29 -21.53 68.41
C THR A 55 14.54 -22.28 68.90
N ASN A 56 14.72 -22.36 70.20
CA ASN A 56 15.79 -23.12 70.83
C ASN A 56 15.36 -24.53 71.26
N ASP A 57 16.28 -25.34 71.73
CA ASP A 57 16.07 -26.72 72.20
C ASP A 57 15.09 -26.81 73.40
N ALA A 58 14.86 -25.73 74.14
CA ALA A 58 13.92 -25.62 75.23
C ALA A 58 12.52 -25.21 74.75
N ASN A 59 12.26 -25.22 73.43
CA ASN A 59 11.02 -24.77 72.80
C ASN A 59 10.62 -23.32 73.14
N ARG A 60 11.59 -22.46 73.38
CA ARG A 60 11.40 -21.02 73.51
C ARG A 60 11.59 -20.37 72.15
N SER A 61 10.65 -19.51 71.76
CA SER A 61 10.66 -18.86 70.43
C SER A 61 10.59 -17.35 70.53
N THR A 62 11.28 -16.71 69.59
CA THR A 62 11.15 -15.28 69.31
C THR A 62 10.63 -15.09 67.87
N THR A 63 9.70 -14.18 67.70
CA THR A 63 9.12 -13.89 66.39
C THR A 63 9.45 -12.46 65.99
N TYR A 64 9.91 -12.33 64.75
CA TYR A 64 10.15 -11.04 64.11
C TYR A 64 9.28 -10.91 62.89
N LYS A 65 8.76 -9.70 62.65
CA LYS A 65 8.04 -9.32 61.43
C LYS A 65 8.77 -8.21 60.73
N PHE A 66 8.95 -8.32 59.44
CA PHE A 66 9.59 -7.32 58.61
C PHE A 66 9.08 -7.38 57.18
N THR A 67 9.32 -6.30 56.40
CA THR A 67 9.01 -6.19 54.98
C THR A 67 10.31 -6.11 54.19
N VAL A 68 10.24 -6.64 52.97
CA VAL A 68 11.24 -6.41 51.91
C VAL A 68 10.53 -5.59 50.86
N ASP A 69 11.01 -4.37 50.63
CA ASP A 69 10.42 -3.39 49.71
C ASP A 69 11.43 -3.05 48.62
N HIS A 70 10.96 -2.76 47.43
CA HIS A 70 11.78 -2.25 46.33
C HIS A 70 11.72 -0.74 46.29
N TYR A 71 12.86 -0.07 46.20
CA TYR A 71 12.93 1.37 45.97
C TYR A 71 13.13 1.65 44.48
N TYR A 72 12.05 2.00 43.81
CA TYR A 72 12.04 2.34 42.42
C TYR A 72 12.34 3.81 42.19
N ALA A 73 13.35 4.10 41.39
CA ALA A 73 13.66 5.44 40.90
C ALA A 73 13.31 5.55 39.42
N ARG A 74 13.03 6.74 38.99
CA ARG A 74 12.83 7.03 37.55
C ARG A 74 14.15 6.72 36.82
N TYR A 75 14.10 5.78 35.87
CA TYR A 75 15.27 5.35 35.10
C TYR A 75 15.33 6.04 33.74
N SER A 76 14.25 5.97 32.95
CA SER A 76 14.14 6.63 31.68
C SER A 76 12.68 6.93 31.31
N MET A 77 12.49 7.75 30.30
CA MET A 77 11.18 8.05 29.76
C MET A 77 11.16 7.75 28.25
N ILE A 78 10.15 7.01 27.82
CA ILE A 78 9.84 6.77 26.42
C ILE A 78 8.75 7.77 26.01
N ALA A 79 9.10 8.68 25.09
CA ALA A 79 8.17 9.68 24.62
C ALA A 79 7.06 9.05 23.76
N PRO A 80 5.80 9.54 23.82
CA PRO A 80 4.73 9.06 22.96
C PRO A 80 4.99 9.41 21.50
N THR A 81 4.66 8.48 20.61
CA THR A 81 4.61 8.71 19.16
C THR A 81 3.19 9.08 18.71
N CYS A 82 2.96 9.17 17.40
CA CYS A 82 1.60 9.40 16.89
C CYS A 82 0.65 8.26 17.25
N THR A 83 1.14 7.03 17.37
CA THR A 83 0.31 5.83 17.54
C THR A 83 0.58 5.05 18.82
N GLN A 84 1.73 5.28 19.45
CA GLN A 84 2.13 4.55 20.65
C GLN A 84 2.15 5.47 21.86
N LYS A 85 1.66 4.96 22.99
CA LYS A 85 1.75 5.63 24.28
C LYS A 85 3.21 5.78 24.72
N GLY A 86 3.51 6.89 25.37
CA GLY A 86 4.73 7.06 26.12
C GLY A 86 4.59 6.49 27.52
N TYR A 87 5.71 6.26 28.21
CA TYR A 87 5.72 5.79 29.59
C TYR A 87 7.08 6.08 30.27
N THR A 88 7.09 6.05 31.59
CA THR A 88 8.30 6.11 32.38
C THR A 88 8.69 4.72 32.84
N ILE A 89 9.95 4.36 32.63
CA ILE A 89 10.54 3.14 33.18
C ILE A 89 11.06 3.46 34.58
N TYR A 90 10.54 2.76 35.57
CA TYR A 90 11.01 2.80 36.94
C TYR A 90 11.87 1.57 37.19
N LYS A 91 13.07 1.75 37.78
CA LYS A 91 14.01 0.67 38.05
C LYS A 91 14.40 0.66 39.50
N CYS A 92 14.38 -0.51 40.13
CA CYS A 92 14.89 -0.69 41.48
C CYS A 92 16.38 -0.44 41.50
N THR A 93 16.81 0.48 42.35
CA THR A 93 18.22 0.88 42.48
C THR A 93 19.12 -0.22 43.04
N GLY A 94 18.53 -1.21 43.69
CA GLY A 94 19.28 -2.30 44.34
C GLY A 94 19.35 -3.60 43.53
N CYS A 95 18.24 -4.11 43.03
CA CYS A 95 18.19 -5.39 42.31
C CYS A 95 18.06 -5.24 40.80
N GLY A 96 17.70 -4.04 40.30
CA GLY A 96 17.52 -3.80 38.89
C GLY A 96 16.14 -4.21 38.31
N ASP A 97 15.24 -4.71 39.14
CA ASP A 97 13.84 -4.95 38.75
C ASP A 97 13.19 -3.68 38.24
N SER A 98 12.25 -3.79 37.30
CA SER A 98 11.68 -2.63 36.66
C SER A 98 10.21 -2.81 36.30
N TYR A 99 9.49 -1.69 36.25
CA TYR A 99 8.12 -1.62 35.75
C TYR A 99 7.91 -0.35 34.94
N ASP A 100 6.89 -0.38 34.07
CA ASP A 100 6.46 0.78 33.30
C ASP A 100 5.31 1.48 34.00
N GLY A 101 5.42 2.81 34.14
CA GLY A 101 4.42 3.65 34.78
C GLY A 101 4.30 5.01 34.08
N ASP A 102 3.50 5.91 34.65
CA ASP A 102 3.29 7.28 34.14
C ASP A 102 2.98 7.28 32.63
N PHE A 103 2.01 6.50 32.21
CA PHE A 103 1.64 6.38 30.82
C PHE A 103 1.10 7.70 30.27
N ILE A 104 1.63 8.10 29.10
CA ILE A 104 1.21 9.29 28.35
C ILE A 104 0.52 8.82 27.09
N GLU A 105 -0.67 9.32 26.80
CA GLU A 105 -1.42 8.94 25.60
C GLU A 105 -0.63 9.24 24.31
N ALA A 106 -0.89 8.43 23.27
CA ALA A 106 -0.36 8.68 21.93
C ALA A 106 -0.78 10.07 21.44
N LYS A 107 0.11 10.76 20.74
CA LYS A 107 -0.13 12.13 20.27
C LYS A 107 -1.22 12.24 19.23
N GLY A 108 -1.56 11.13 18.55
CA GLY A 108 -2.38 11.15 17.37
C GLY A 108 -1.62 11.70 16.16
N HIS A 109 -2.32 11.84 15.05
CA HIS A 109 -1.77 12.41 13.82
C HIS A 109 -2.24 13.86 13.64
N ASP A 110 -1.31 14.76 13.32
CA ASP A 110 -1.59 16.13 12.88
C ASP A 110 -1.37 16.20 11.36
N TYR A 111 -2.47 16.14 10.61
CA TYR A 111 -2.43 16.10 9.16
C TYR A 111 -2.47 17.49 8.52
N GLU A 112 -1.55 17.75 7.60
CA GLU A 112 -1.69 18.80 6.59
C GLU A 112 -2.28 18.19 5.31
N SER A 113 -3.06 18.99 4.58
CA SER A 113 -3.72 18.55 3.36
C SER A 113 -3.14 19.23 2.12
N LYS A 114 -3.07 18.48 1.01
CA LYS A 114 -2.72 18.98 -0.31
C LYS A 114 -3.70 18.46 -1.36
N ILE A 115 -4.33 19.39 -2.09
CA ILE A 115 -5.24 19.04 -3.18
C ILE A 115 -4.42 18.69 -4.42
N VAL A 116 -4.69 17.54 -5.01
CA VAL A 116 -4.24 17.09 -6.33
C VAL A 116 -5.43 17.20 -7.26
N LYS A 117 -5.38 18.15 -8.19
CA LYS A 117 -6.48 18.36 -9.14
C LYS A 117 -6.62 17.19 -10.10
N PRO A 118 -7.85 16.87 -10.57
CA PRO A 118 -8.03 15.87 -11.60
C PRO A 118 -7.37 16.31 -12.92
N THR A 119 -7.02 15.33 -13.74
CA THR A 119 -6.58 15.54 -15.12
C THR A 119 -7.63 15.01 -16.10
N CYS A 120 -7.36 15.04 -17.39
CA CYS A 120 -8.29 14.44 -18.37
C CYS A 120 -8.53 12.95 -18.12
N THR A 121 -7.56 12.23 -17.58
CA THR A 121 -7.62 10.76 -17.44
C THR A 121 -7.48 10.25 -16.01
N ALA A 122 -6.99 11.07 -15.08
CA ALA A 122 -6.77 10.67 -13.70
C ALA A 122 -7.67 11.46 -12.75
N GLN A 123 -8.20 10.76 -11.75
CA GLN A 123 -8.97 11.34 -10.66
C GLN A 123 -8.11 12.33 -9.85
N GLY A 124 -8.72 13.41 -9.40
CA GLY A 124 -8.19 14.27 -8.36
C GLY A 124 -8.48 13.70 -6.98
N TYR A 125 -7.73 14.16 -5.99
CA TYR A 125 -7.91 13.76 -4.59
C TYR A 125 -7.26 14.76 -3.65
N THR A 126 -7.59 14.69 -2.37
CA THR A 126 -6.86 15.38 -1.31
C THR A 126 -5.92 14.39 -0.63
N ARG A 127 -4.63 14.70 -0.63
CA ARG A 127 -3.63 13.95 0.13
C ARG A 127 -3.44 14.59 1.49
N TYR A 128 -3.49 13.78 2.52
CA TYR A 128 -3.22 14.15 3.91
C TYR A 128 -1.89 13.56 4.34
N THR A 129 -1.00 14.37 4.91
CA THR A 129 0.33 13.95 5.37
C THR A 129 0.51 14.40 6.82
N CYS A 130 0.81 13.45 7.72
CA CYS A 130 1.09 13.79 9.11
C CYS A 130 2.44 14.51 9.22
N LYS A 131 2.43 15.70 9.80
CA LYS A 131 3.64 16.54 9.99
C LYS A 131 4.69 15.91 10.87
N THR A 132 4.27 15.03 11.78
CA THR A 132 5.16 14.42 12.78
C THR A 132 5.81 13.14 12.32
N CYS A 133 5.06 12.23 11.69
CA CYS A 133 5.53 10.88 11.36
C CYS A 133 5.53 10.58 9.85
N GLY A 134 5.03 11.50 9.02
CA GLY A 134 4.97 11.31 7.57
C GLY A 134 3.90 10.31 7.09
N ASN A 135 3.06 9.79 7.97
CA ASN A 135 1.96 8.92 7.57
C ASN A 135 1.04 9.67 6.59
N THR A 136 0.63 8.99 5.53
CA THR A 136 -0.22 9.58 4.48
C THR A 136 -1.46 8.76 4.21
N TYR A 137 -2.55 9.46 3.88
CA TYR A 137 -3.73 8.86 3.25
C TYR A 137 -4.33 9.82 2.23
N THR A 138 -5.22 9.33 1.38
CA THR A 138 -5.93 10.10 0.37
C THR A 138 -7.43 9.97 0.55
N ASP A 139 -8.15 11.07 0.30
CA ASP A 139 -9.60 11.14 0.41
C ASP A 139 -10.15 12.23 -0.52
N HIS A 140 -11.46 12.49 -0.51
CA HIS A 140 -12.13 13.50 -1.32
C HIS A 140 -11.77 13.38 -2.79
N PHE A 141 -12.03 12.21 -3.36
CA PHE A 141 -11.78 11.91 -4.76
C PHE A 141 -12.74 12.73 -5.66
N VAL A 142 -12.19 13.27 -6.74
CA VAL A 142 -12.92 13.99 -7.79
C VAL A 142 -12.69 13.25 -9.09
N GLU A 143 -13.73 12.95 -9.83
CA GLU A 143 -13.63 12.25 -11.11
C GLU A 143 -12.70 12.96 -12.10
N ALA A 144 -12.11 12.17 -13.03
CA ALA A 144 -11.32 12.71 -14.13
C ALA A 144 -12.19 13.63 -15.00
N GLU A 145 -11.62 14.74 -15.46
CA GLU A 145 -12.38 15.75 -16.25
C GLU A 145 -12.78 15.26 -17.64
N GLY A 146 -12.15 14.20 -18.13
CA GLY A 146 -12.29 13.76 -19.50
C GLY A 146 -11.52 14.67 -20.47
N HIS A 147 -11.51 14.27 -21.74
CA HIS A 147 -10.89 15.07 -22.79
C HIS A 147 -11.88 16.08 -23.35
N LYS A 148 -11.40 17.31 -23.57
CA LYS A 148 -12.16 18.40 -24.24
C LYS A 148 -11.60 18.57 -25.66
N TYR A 149 -12.18 17.78 -26.58
CA TYR A 149 -11.76 17.80 -27.98
C TYR A 149 -12.33 18.99 -28.76
N GLY A 150 -11.56 19.47 -29.73
CA GLY A 150 -12.05 20.32 -30.80
C GLY A 150 -12.81 19.54 -31.89
N GLU A 151 -13.07 20.22 -33.01
CA GLU A 151 -13.65 19.58 -34.18
C GLU A 151 -12.68 18.60 -34.83
N TRP A 152 -13.22 17.63 -35.58
CA TRP A 152 -12.43 16.72 -36.40
C TRP A 152 -11.80 17.45 -37.57
N THR A 153 -10.54 17.24 -37.83
CA THR A 153 -9.78 17.77 -38.95
C THR A 153 -9.25 16.63 -39.80
N THR A 154 -9.52 16.64 -41.09
CA THR A 154 -8.98 15.65 -42.02
C THR A 154 -7.47 15.88 -42.20
N VAL A 155 -6.68 14.88 -41.84
CA VAL A 155 -5.22 14.90 -42.01
C VAL A 155 -4.74 14.06 -43.16
N LYS A 156 -5.60 13.12 -43.61
CA LYS A 156 -5.41 12.34 -44.83
C LYS A 156 -6.77 12.17 -45.54
N GLU A 157 -6.85 12.69 -46.73
CA GLU A 157 -8.03 12.50 -47.57
C GLU A 157 -8.16 11.03 -48.00
N PRO A 158 -9.38 10.43 -48.00
CA PRO A 158 -9.58 9.08 -48.53
C PRO A 158 -9.43 9.07 -50.05
N THR A 159 -8.89 7.98 -50.58
CA THR A 159 -8.88 7.69 -52.03
C THR A 159 -10.01 6.73 -52.41
N CYS A 160 -10.05 6.30 -53.68
CA CYS A 160 -11.04 5.31 -54.07
C CYS A 160 -10.85 3.97 -53.32
N VAL A 161 -9.66 3.64 -52.89
CA VAL A 161 -9.29 2.34 -52.28
C VAL A 161 -8.68 2.46 -50.90
N ASP A 162 -8.07 3.61 -50.56
CA ASP A 162 -7.44 3.81 -49.28
C ASP A 162 -8.35 4.60 -48.36
N LEU A 163 -8.30 4.24 -47.06
CA LEU A 163 -8.97 4.98 -46.00
C LEU A 163 -8.33 6.36 -45.83
N GLY A 164 -9.16 7.33 -45.51
CA GLY A 164 -8.71 8.63 -45.02
C GLY A 164 -8.48 8.58 -43.50
N LYS A 165 -8.06 9.70 -42.91
CA LYS A 165 -7.83 9.84 -41.51
C LYS A 165 -8.23 11.23 -41.03
N ASP A 166 -9.03 11.26 -39.98
CA ASP A 166 -9.35 12.47 -39.24
C ASP A 166 -8.67 12.44 -37.87
N GLU A 167 -8.28 13.62 -37.38
CA GLU A 167 -7.76 13.82 -36.07
C GLU A 167 -8.48 14.95 -35.34
N ARG A 168 -8.51 14.85 -34.00
CA ARG A 168 -8.92 15.95 -33.12
C ARG A 168 -8.04 15.98 -31.89
N THR A 169 -7.75 17.18 -31.40
CA THR A 169 -6.83 17.39 -30.30
C THR A 169 -7.58 17.88 -29.05
N CYS A 170 -7.24 17.30 -27.89
CA CYS A 170 -7.73 17.78 -26.61
C CYS A 170 -7.07 19.13 -26.27
N SER A 171 -7.88 20.16 -26.01
CA SER A 171 -7.42 21.52 -25.68
C SER A 171 -6.72 21.62 -24.31
N VAL A 172 -6.89 20.61 -23.44
CA VAL A 172 -6.36 20.63 -22.07
C VAL A 172 -5.04 19.87 -21.95
N CYS A 173 -4.91 18.70 -22.55
CA CYS A 173 -3.74 17.82 -22.40
C CYS A 173 -3.01 17.53 -23.71
N SER A 174 -3.48 18.08 -24.85
CA SER A 174 -2.91 17.90 -26.19
C SER A 174 -2.93 16.44 -26.69
N TYR A 175 -3.71 15.58 -26.06
CA TYR A 175 -3.90 14.21 -26.56
C TYR A 175 -4.63 14.28 -27.91
N VAL A 176 -4.12 13.54 -28.91
CA VAL A 176 -4.70 13.44 -30.25
C VAL A 176 -5.56 12.17 -30.31
N ASP A 177 -6.80 12.33 -30.68
CA ASP A 177 -7.74 11.26 -30.97
C ASP A 177 -7.84 11.10 -32.48
N GLU A 178 -7.82 9.89 -32.99
CA GLU A 178 -7.74 9.56 -34.40
C GLU A 178 -8.89 8.64 -34.80
N ARG A 179 -9.40 8.81 -36.00
CA ARG A 179 -10.33 7.86 -36.62
C ARG A 179 -10.04 7.73 -38.11
N ASP A 180 -10.28 6.55 -38.63
CA ASP A 180 -10.27 6.32 -40.06
C ASP A 180 -11.62 6.78 -40.68
N THR A 181 -11.56 7.29 -41.88
CA THR A 181 -12.73 7.58 -42.72
C THR A 181 -12.76 6.61 -43.91
N ASP A 182 -13.95 6.21 -44.32
CA ASP A 182 -14.13 5.22 -45.36
C ASP A 182 -13.50 5.64 -46.68
N ALA A 183 -12.98 4.66 -47.45
CA ALA A 183 -12.56 4.86 -48.81
C ALA A 183 -13.76 5.28 -49.67
N LEU A 184 -13.50 6.17 -50.62
CA LEU A 184 -14.57 6.75 -51.47
C LEU A 184 -15.24 5.74 -52.42
N GLY A 185 -14.59 4.58 -52.62
CA GLY A 185 -15.02 3.64 -53.66
C GLY A 185 -14.81 4.19 -55.07
N HIS A 186 -15.09 3.38 -56.06
CA HIS A 186 -15.05 3.81 -57.45
C HIS A 186 -16.42 4.30 -57.92
N SER A 187 -16.44 5.40 -58.68
CA SER A 187 -17.60 5.91 -59.40
C SER A 187 -17.32 5.77 -60.89
N TYR A 188 -17.90 4.74 -61.51
CA TYR A 188 -17.61 4.43 -62.90
C TYR A 188 -18.52 5.16 -63.84
N LYS A 189 -17.95 5.67 -64.95
CA LYS A 189 -18.60 6.12 -66.15
C LYS A 189 -18.43 5.06 -67.20
N ASP A 190 -19.52 4.72 -67.89
CA ASP A 190 -19.56 3.72 -68.94
C ASP A 190 -19.21 4.35 -70.29
N ILE A 191 -18.31 3.74 -71.00
CA ILE A 191 -17.94 4.08 -72.38
C ILE A 191 -18.20 2.84 -73.23
N VAL A 192 -19.28 2.91 -74.05
CA VAL A 192 -19.63 1.81 -74.93
C VAL A 192 -18.77 1.90 -76.17
N VAL A 193 -18.11 0.80 -76.55
CA VAL A 193 -17.39 0.62 -77.78
C VAL A 193 -18.19 -0.35 -78.63
N ASP A 194 -18.79 0.17 -79.74
CA ASP A 194 -19.59 -0.63 -80.66
C ASP A 194 -18.69 -1.66 -81.37
N PRO A 195 -19.18 -2.86 -81.66
CA PRO A 195 -18.47 -3.83 -82.45
C PRO A 195 -18.25 -3.38 -83.89
N SER A 196 -17.09 -3.65 -84.40
CA SER A 196 -16.79 -3.51 -85.86
C SER A 196 -16.97 -4.82 -86.59
N CYS A 197 -16.75 -4.79 -87.90
CA CYS A 197 -16.80 -6.03 -88.66
C CYS A 197 -15.83 -7.10 -88.19
N THR A 198 -14.69 -6.76 -87.59
CA THR A 198 -13.62 -7.67 -87.21
C THR A 198 -13.32 -7.67 -85.71
N GLU A 199 -13.76 -6.63 -85.01
CA GLU A 199 -13.46 -6.50 -83.59
C GLU A 199 -14.74 -6.56 -82.73
N ARG A 200 -14.63 -7.14 -81.56
CA ARG A 200 -15.73 -7.23 -80.62
C ARG A 200 -15.98 -5.85 -79.97
N GLY A 201 -17.19 -5.53 -79.76
CA GLY A 201 -17.61 -4.42 -78.91
C GLY A 201 -17.48 -4.77 -77.46
N ASN A 202 -17.39 -3.78 -76.59
CA ASN A 202 -17.33 -3.93 -75.13
C ASN A 202 -17.80 -2.63 -74.46
N THR A 203 -18.02 -2.72 -73.11
CA THR A 203 -18.19 -1.53 -72.32
C THR A 203 -16.95 -1.35 -71.45
N ILE A 204 -16.32 -0.16 -71.53
CA ILE A 204 -15.21 0.25 -70.69
C ILE A 204 -15.82 1.07 -69.53
N HIS A 205 -15.56 0.62 -68.27
CA HIS A 205 -15.93 1.34 -67.07
C HIS A 205 -14.71 2.10 -66.60
N GLU A 206 -14.73 3.43 -66.60
CA GLU A 206 -13.65 4.32 -66.15
C GLU A 206 -14.07 5.05 -64.90
N CYS A 207 -13.30 4.90 -63.82
CA CYS A 207 -13.56 5.66 -62.59
C CYS A 207 -13.21 7.14 -62.78
N GLU A 208 -14.23 8.02 -62.59
CA GLU A 208 -14.10 9.47 -62.74
C GLU A 208 -13.12 10.11 -61.77
N ARG A 209 -12.82 9.44 -60.64
CA ARG A 209 -11.96 9.99 -59.60
C ARG A 209 -10.48 9.57 -59.75
N CYS A 210 -10.21 8.33 -60.11
CA CYS A 210 -8.86 7.78 -60.09
C CYS A 210 -8.38 7.23 -61.44
N GLY A 211 -9.29 7.21 -62.45
CA GLY A 211 -8.93 6.68 -63.79
C GLY A 211 -8.80 5.14 -63.87
N HIS A 212 -9.11 4.42 -62.75
CA HIS A 212 -9.14 2.97 -62.80
C HIS A 212 -10.16 2.48 -63.79
N THR A 213 -9.75 1.54 -64.67
CA THR A 213 -10.63 0.99 -65.73
C THR A 213 -10.80 -0.51 -65.60
N TYR A 214 -11.96 -1.01 -65.96
CA TYR A 214 -12.19 -2.40 -66.28
C TYR A 214 -13.15 -2.50 -67.47
N THR A 215 -13.18 -3.65 -68.14
CA THR A 215 -13.97 -3.84 -69.34
C THR A 215 -14.82 -5.10 -69.22
N ASP A 216 -16.06 -5.00 -69.59
CA ASP A 216 -17.01 -6.12 -69.64
C ASP A 216 -18.03 -5.95 -70.77
N SER A 217 -19.13 -6.68 -70.72
CA SER A 217 -20.27 -6.57 -71.64
C SER A 217 -19.86 -6.71 -73.14
N TYR A 218 -19.05 -7.70 -73.40
CA TYR A 218 -18.53 -7.97 -74.77
C TYR A 218 -19.67 -8.35 -75.69
N THR A 219 -19.72 -7.75 -76.92
CA THR A 219 -20.56 -8.10 -77.99
C THR A 219 -19.75 -8.64 -79.18
N ASP A 220 -20.25 -9.65 -79.89
CA ASP A 220 -19.47 -10.23 -80.96
C ASP A 220 -19.32 -9.25 -82.16
N ALA A 221 -18.25 -9.41 -82.92
CA ALA A 221 -17.98 -8.66 -84.09
C ALA A 221 -19.14 -8.85 -85.09
N THR A 222 -19.55 -7.81 -85.79
CA THR A 222 -20.69 -7.83 -86.68
C THR A 222 -20.45 -8.69 -87.96
N GLY A 223 -19.21 -9.03 -88.21
CA GLY A 223 -18.82 -9.71 -89.43
C GLY A 223 -18.90 -8.80 -90.67
N HIS A 224 -18.58 -9.35 -91.80
CA HIS A 224 -18.68 -8.65 -93.05
C HIS A 224 -20.01 -9.04 -93.72
N ASP A 225 -20.79 -8.07 -94.12
CA ASP A 225 -21.92 -8.25 -94.98
C ASP A 225 -21.44 -8.05 -96.44
N PHE A 226 -21.16 -9.15 -97.06
CA PHE A 226 -20.76 -9.13 -98.47
C PHE A 226 -22.04 -9.20 -99.33
N GLY A 227 -22.28 -8.17 -100.11
CA GLY A 227 -23.35 -8.20 -101.08
C GLY A 227 -23.24 -9.34 -102.09
N GLU A 228 -24.21 -9.41 -102.98
CA GLU A 228 -24.23 -10.46 -104.03
C GLU A 228 -22.99 -10.40 -104.93
N TRP A 229 -22.44 -11.62 -105.22
CA TRP A 229 -21.30 -11.76 -106.15
C TRP A 229 -21.71 -11.28 -107.56
N THR A 230 -21.08 -10.25 -108.07
CA THR A 230 -21.23 -9.83 -109.48
C THR A 230 -20.07 -10.40 -110.32
N SER A 231 -20.35 -11.12 -111.39
CA SER A 231 -19.34 -11.60 -112.33
C SER A 231 -18.79 -10.40 -113.09
N LEU A 232 -17.50 -10.17 -112.94
CA LEU A 232 -16.74 -9.26 -113.79
C LEU A 232 -16.50 -10.00 -115.13
N THR A 233 -17.40 -9.86 -116.09
CA THR A 233 -17.09 -10.33 -117.46
C THR A 233 -16.08 -9.40 -118.12
N LYS A 234 -14.92 -9.96 -118.58
CA LYS A 234 -13.95 -9.25 -119.39
C LYS A 234 -14.54 -8.88 -120.71
#